data_a9db1976c5c9f1c5ff347bb70703254c
#
_entry.id   a9db1976c5c9f1c5ff347bb70703254c
#
_cell.length_a   1.000
_cell.length_b   1.000
_cell.length_c   1.000
_cell.angle_alpha   90.00
_cell.angle_beta   90.00
_cell.angle_gamma   90.00
#
_symmetry.space_group_name_H-M   'P 1'
#
loop_
_entity.id
_entity.type
_entity.pdbx_description
1 polymer ?
#
loop_
_entity_poly.entity_id
_entity_poly.type
_entity_poly.pdbx_seq_one_letter_code
_entity_poly.pdbx_strand_id
1 'polypeptide(L)'
;LYAGASMVYMKHAARLDIHFVKEMSERFGKDKIGVAIDISDVDVTSFAVKCEEMGAGAIWLLGFTPGMEQRVGDIKQALDIPVMIDVDSMNEEQLAKIISDSNADTILYTGETFVNIMQIKHYLAGKNIEVNTFESALDFDTFKLNSDGLIPCIVQDYKTQEVLMMAYMNKESYAKTL
;
A
#
# COMPACT_ATOMS: atom_id res chain seq x y z
N LEU A 1 -5.85 -4.70 -16.06
CA LEU A 1 -6.95 -5.30 -15.30
C LEU A 1 -7.28 -6.71 -15.82
N TYR A 2 -7.46 -6.92 -17.12
CA TYR A 2 -7.69 -8.29 -17.66
C TYR A 2 -6.52 -9.27 -17.40
N ALA A 3 -5.31 -8.77 -17.17
CA ALA A 3 -4.13 -9.56 -16.82
C ALA A 3 -3.97 -9.80 -15.29
N GLY A 4 -5.01 -9.53 -14.49
CA GLY A 4 -5.01 -9.79 -13.05
C GLY A 4 -4.58 -8.62 -12.17
N ALA A 5 -4.28 -7.44 -12.71
CA ALA A 5 -3.99 -6.25 -11.91
C ALA A 5 -5.23 -5.81 -11.11
N SER A 6 -5.05 -5.53 -9.81
CA SER A 6 -6.14 -5.06 -8.95
C SER A 6 -6.49 -3.60 -9.21
N MET A 7 -5.52 -2.77 -9.58
CA MET A 7 -5.66 -1.35 -9.91
C MET A 7 -4.64 -0.97 -10.99
N VAL A 8 -4.96 0.03 -11.80
CA VAL A 8 -4.08 0.58 -12.84
C VAL A 8 -3.99 2.09 -12.67
N TYR A 9 -2.78 2.62 -12.69
CA TYR A 9 -2.54 4.07 -12.62
C TYR A 9 -2.23 4.65 -13.99
N MET A 10 -3.01 5.67 -14.38
CA MET A 10 -2.79 6.44 -15.59
C MET A 10 -1.88 7.63 -15.28
N LYS A 11 -0.80 7.80 -16.06
CA LYS A 11 0.14 8.92 -15.89
C LYS A 11 -0.14 10.01 -16.93
N HIS A 12 0.35 9.84 -18.14
CA HIS A 12 0.23 10.86 -19.18
C HIS A 12 -1.16 10.93 -19.83
N ALA A 13 -1.85 9.80 -19.97
CA ALA A 13 -3.14 9.75 -20.64
C ALA A 13 -4.18 10.66 -19.97
N ALA A 14 -4.22 10.70 -18.63
CA ALA A 14 -5.13 11.55 -17.88
C ALA A 14 -4.85 13.06 -18.09
N ARG A 15 -3.58 13.43 -18.29
CA ARG A 15 -3.20 14.83 -18.59
C ARG A 15 -3.55 15.24 -20.04
N LEU A 16 -3.46 14.30 -20.96
CA LEU A 16 -3.82 14.56 -22.37
C LEU A 16 -5.33 14.67 -22.58
N ASP A 17 -6.08 13.79 -21.92
CA ASP A 17 -7.54 13.81 -21.96
C ASP A 17 -8.12 13.33 -20.63
N ILE A 18 -8.66 14.25 -19.86
CA ILE A 18 -9.28 13.95 -18.56
C ILE A 18 -10.53 13.06 -18.69
N HIS A 19 -11.25 13.11 -19.82
CA HIS A 19 -12.42 12.28 -20.06
C HIS A 19 -12.06 10.79 -20.17
N PHE A 20 -10.82 10.48 -20.50
CA PHE A 20 -10.33 9.10 -20.49
C PHE A 20 -10.38 8.47 -19.09
N VAL A 21 -10.17 9.27 -18.04
CA VAL A 21 -10.35 8.81 -16.64
C VAL A 21 -11.78 8.34 -16.43
N LYS A 22 -12.76 9.14 -16.86
CA LYS A 22 -14.18 8.82 -16.75
C LYS A 22 -14.53 7.55 -17.51
N GLU A 23 -14.12 7.45 -18.76
CA GLU A 23 -14.39 6.27 -19.60
C GLU A 23 -13.84 4.99 -18.98
N MET A 24 -12.61 5.03 -18.48
CA MET A 24 -11.99 3.87 -17.85
C MET A 24 -12.65 3.52 -16.50
N SER A 25 -13.02 4.52 -15.72
CA SER A 25 -13.74 4.35 -14.46
C SER A 25 -15.13 3.75 -14.64
N GLU A 26 -15.88 4.21 -15.65
CA GLU A 26 -17.20 3.63 -16.01
C GLU A 26 -17.08 2.18 -16.50
N ARG A 27 -15.99 1.86 -17.21
CA ARG A 27 -15.78 0.52 -17.79
C ARG A 27 -15.29 -0.51 -16.77
N PHE A 28 -14.40 -0.13 -15.86
CA PHE A 28 -13.70 -1.07 -14.97
C PHE A 28 -14.05 -0.93 -13.50
N GLY A 29 -14.71 0.16 -13.11
CA GLY A 29 -14.98 0.54 -11.73
C GLY A 29 -13.99 1.58 -11.20
N LYS A 30 -14.49 2.51 -10.37
CA LYS A 30 -13.67 3.57 -9.75
C LYS A 30 -12.51 3.02 -8.93
N ASP A 31 -12.76 1.94 -8.20
CA ASP A 31 -11.77 1.25 -7.35
C ASP A 31 -10.63 0.59 -8.14
N LYS A 32 -10.69 0.59 -9.45
CA LYS A 32 -9.69 -0.02 -10.35
C LYS A 32 -8.82 0.99 -11.08
N ILE A 33 -9.18 2.27 -11.05
CA ILE A 33 -8.53 3.32 -11.83
C ILE A 33 -7.95 4.38 -10.91
N GLY A 34 -6.63 4.52 -10.92
CA GLY A 34 -5.92 5.60 -10.27
C GLY A 34 -5.26 6.54 -11.27
N VAL A 35 -4.84 7.71 -10.81
CA VAL A 35 -4.08 8.67 -11.61
C VAL A 35 -2.77 9.01 -10.91
N ALA A 36 -1.66 8.95 -11.66
CA ALA A 36 -0.34 9.34 -11.19
C ALA A 36 -0.01 10.75 -11.70
N ILE A 37 0.34 11.65 -10.76
CA ILE A 37 0.56 13.09 -11.01
C ILE A 37 1.89 13.47 -10.41
N ASP A 38 2.68 14.29 -11.11
CA ASP A 38 3.91 14.85 -10.54
C ASP A 38 3.56 15.86 -9.45
N ILE A 39 4.09 15.68 -8.25
CA ILE A 39 3.80 16.56 -7.10
C ILE A 39 4.31 17.99 -7.33
N SER A 40 5.30 18.18 -8.22
CA SER A 40 5.85 19.48 -8.57
C SER A 40 4.98 20.30 -9.52
N ASP A 41 3.97 19.70 -10.16
CA ASP A 41 3.07 20.40 -11.05
C ASP A 41 2.37 21.57 -10.34
N VAL A 42 2.31 22.71 -10.98
CA VAL A 42 1.72 23.94 -10.40
C VAL A 42 0.24 23.75 -10.08
N ASP A 43 -0.47 23.01 -10.90
CA ASP A 43 -1.91 22.77 -10.81
C ASP A 43 -2.26 21.41 -10.15
N VAL A 44 -1.32 20.76 -9.46
CA VAL A 44 -1.46 19.39 -8.95
C VAL A 44 -2.76 19.18 -8.16
N THR A 45 -3.09 20.05 -7.22
CA THR A 45 -4.28 19.95 -6.38
C THR A 45 -5.56 20.05 -7.21
N SER A 46 -5.67 21.09 -8.06
CA SER A 46 -6.86 21.29 -8.89
C SER A 46 -7.04 20.19 -9.94
N PHE A 47 -5.94 19.63 -10.45
CA PHE A 47 -5.99 18.50 -11.36
C PHE A 47 -6.38 17.19 -10.65
N ALA A 48 -5.87 16.94 -9.45
CA ALA A 48 -6.24 15.78 -8.65
C ALA A 48 -7.75 15.77 -8.33
N VAL A 49 -8.31 16.93 -7.93
CA VAL A 49 -9.76 17.09 -7.70
C VAL A 49 -10.56 16.77 -8.99
N LYS A 50 -10.14 17.28 -10.14
CA LYS A 50 -10.79 16.95 -11.41
C LYS A 50 -10.70 15.45 -11.73
N CYS A 51 -9.58 14.79 -11.43
CA CYS A 51 -9.46 13.35 -11.63
C CYS A 51 -10.45 12.57 -10.76
N GLU A 52 -10.64 12.97 -9.49
CA GLU A 52 -11.63 12.40 -8.60
C GLU A 52 -13.06 12.60 -9.12
N GLU A 53 -13.42 13.81 -9.54
CA GLU A 53 -14.70 14.13 -10.18
C GLU A 53 -14.97 13.27 -11.41
N MET A 54 -13.92 12.96 -12.19
CA MET A 54 -13.99 12.05 -13.35
C MET A 54 -13.98 10.57 -12.98
N GLY A 55 -13.91 10.24 -11.69
CA GLY A 55 -14.06 8.88 -11.19
C GLY A 55 -12.76 8.14 -10.95
N ALA A 56 -11.64 8.83 -10.78
CA ALA A 56 -10.44 8.21 -10.22
C ALA A 56 -10.71 7.70 -8.80
N GLY A 57 -10.23 6.51 -8.46
CA GLY A 57 -10.35 5.90 -7.14
C GLY A 57 -9.13 6.07 -6.26
N ALA A 58 -8.03 6.62 -6.78
CA ALA A 58 -6.83 6.96 -6.01
C ALA A 58 -5.94 7.93 -6.79
N ILE A 59 -5.14 8.71 -6.06
CA ILE A 59 -4.09 9.57 -6.62
C ILE A 59 -2.73 9.06 -6.15
N TRP A 60 -1.80 8.94 -7.08
CA TRP A 60 -0.39 8.68 -6.79
C TRP A 60 0.44 9.92 -7.12
N LEU A 61 1.01 10.56 -6.11
CA LEU A 61 1.88 11.71 -6.26
C LEU A 61 3.31 11.22 -6.49
N LEU A 62 3.83 11.48 -7.68
CA LEU A 62 5.18 11.10 -8.11
C LEU A 62 6.18 12.19 -7.75
N GLY A 63 7.43 11.76 -7.49
CA GLY A 63 8.55 12.67 -7.25
C GLY A 63 8.51 13.36 -5.89
N PHE A 64 7.93 12.71 -4.89
CA PHE A 64 7.98 13.19 -3.51
C PHE A 64 9.43 13.28 -3.03
N THR A 65 9.75 14.36 -2.34
CA THR A 65 11.01 14.54 -1.61
C THR A 65 10.75 15.12 -0.21
N PRO A 66 11.60 14.81 0.79
CA PRO A 66 11.47 15.38 2.12
C PRO A 66 11.38 16.92 2.08
N GLY A 67 10.41 17.46 2.81
CA GLY A 67 10.04 18.88 2.79
C GLY A 67 8.75 19.17 2.02
N MET A 68 8.18 18.18 1.32
CA MET A 68 6.91 18.32 0.60
C MET A 68 5.70 17.80 1.40
N GLU A 69 5.87 17.40 2.68
CA GLU A 69 4.84 16.79 3.51
C GLU A 69 3.58 17.65 3.59
N GLN A 70 3.75 18.96 3.84
CA GLN A 70 2.62 19.90 3.90
C GLN A 70 1.87 19.95 2.57
N ARG A 71 2.58 19.93 1.44
CA ARG A 71 1.95 19.92 0.11
C ARG A 71 1.13 18.67 -0.12
N VAL A 72 1.62 17.49 0.31
CA VAL A 72 0.84 16.25 0.28
C VAL A 72 -0.42 16.39 1.14
N GLY A 73 -0.28 16.92 2.37
CA GLY A 73 -1.40 17.15 3.28
C GLY A 73 -2.46 18.07 2.69
N ASP A 74 -2.05 19.16 2.04
CA ASP A 74 -2.97 20.10 1.38
C ASP A 74 -3.73 19.43 0.22
N ILE A 75 -3.04 18.59 -0.57
CA ILE A 75 -3.68 17.80 -1.64
C ILE A 75 -4.66 16.79 -1.03
N LYS A 76 -4.25 16.07 0.02
CA LYS A 76 -5.09 15.10 0.71
C LYS A 76 -6.36 15.71 1.29
N GLN A 77 -6.28 16.90 1.86
CA GLN A 77 -7.46 17.62 2.38
C GLN A 77 -8.48 17.97 1.31
N ALA A 78 -8.06 18.11 0.05
CA ALA A 78 -8.93 18.45 -1.06
C ALA A 78 -9.60 17.21 -1.70
N LEU A 79 -9.30 16.00 -1.24
CA LEU A 79 -9.71 14.72 -1.85
C LEU A 79 -10.36 13.79 -0.81
N ASP A 80 -11.40 13.08 -1.24
CA ASP A 80 -12.03 12.01 -0.47
C ASP A 80 -11.43 10.63 -0.79
N ILE A 81 -10.67 10.53 -1.89
CA ILE A 81 -10.00 9.30 -2.32
C ILE A 81 -8.60 9.14 -1.72
N PRO A 82 -8.06 7.92 -1.66
CA PRO A 82 -6.70 7.67 -1.17
C PRO A 82 -5.63 8.41 -1.97
N VAL A 83 -4.65 8.96 -1.23
CA VAL A 83 -3.44 9.59 -1.77
C VAL A 83 -2.23 8.75 -1.40
N MET A 84 -1.45 8.38 -2.41
CA MET A 84 -0.21 7.64 -2.29
C MET A 84 0.97 8.50 -2.71
N ILE A 85 2.11 8.34 -2.00
CA ILE A 85 3.40 8.93 -2.37
C ILE A 85 4.44 7.83 -2.58
N ASP A 86 5.43 8.06 -3.43
CA ASP A 86 6.60 7.22 -3.55
C ASP A 86 7.76 7.78 -2.71
N VAL A 87 8.50 6.88 -2.07
CA VAL A 87 9.70 7.23 -1.30
C VAL A 87 10.85 6.29 -1.66
N ASP A 88 12.06 6.82 -1.62
CA ASP A 88 13.29 6.09 -1.89
C ASP A 88 14.20 6.15 -0.67
N SER A 89 14.92 5.05 -0.40
CA SER A 89 16.09 4.97 0.49
C SER A 89 15.91 5.63 1.87
N MET A 90 14.75 5.49 2.51
CA MET A 90 14.44 6.09 3.81
C MET A 90 14.48 5.04 4.93
N ASN A 91 14.91 5.49 6.12
CA ASN A 91 14.83 4.69 7.33
C ASN A 91 13.44 4.80 8.00
N GLU A 92 13.22 3.97 9.03
CA GLU A 92 11.92 3.88 9.73
C GLU A 92 11.51 5.21 10.37
N GLU A 93 12.45 5.99 10.92
CA GLU A 93 12.17 7.26 11.57
C GLU A 93 11.72 8.32 10.55
N GLN A 94 12.39 8.38 9.40
CA GLN A 94 12.01 9.26 8.29
C GLN A 94 10.62 8.90 7.75
N LEU A 95 10.34 7.61 7.56
CA LEU A 95 9.03 7.13 7.12
C LEU A 95 7.94 7.49 8.12
N ALA A 96 8.16 7.28 9.43
CA ALA A 96 7.20 7.65 10.46
C ALA A 96 6.88 9.15 10.44
N LYS A 97 7.92 9.98 10.28
CA LYS A 97 7.77 11.43 10.18
C LYS A 97 6.96 11.83 8.95
N ILE A 98 7.29 11.27 7.78
CA ILE A 98 6.59 11.57 6.53
C ILE A 98 5.10 11.18 6.64
N ILE A 99 4.77 10.00 7.18
CA ILE A 99 3.39 9.57 7.37
C ILE A 99 2.64 10.54 8.27
N SER A 100 3.24 10.91 9.42
CA SER A 100 2.60 11.81 10.38
C SER A 100 2.39 13.21 9.83
N ASP A 101 3.36 13.74 9.07
CA ASP A 101 3.35 15.13 8.61
C ASP A 101 2.55 15.31 7.31
N SER A 102 2.52 14.27 6.44
CA SER A 102 1.81 14.34 5.15
C SER A 102 0.37 13.84 5.21
N ASN A 103 0.04 13.00 6.18
CA ASN A 103 -1.25 12.30 6.25
C ASN A 103 -1.58 11.50 4.97
N ALA A 104 -0.56 11.02 4.25
CA ALA A 104 -0.75 10.16 3.09
C ALA A 104 -1.33 8.80 3.51
N ASP A 105 -2.24 8.25 2.72
CA ASP A 105 -2.88 6.96 3.01
C ASP A 105 -1.97 5.77 2.72
N THR A 106 -1.02 5.94 1.79
CA THR A 106 -0.13 4.87 1.35
C THR A 106 1.24 5.41 1.00
N ILE A 107 2.28 4.69 1.42
CA ILE A 107 3.64 4.91 0.95
C ILE A 107 4.07 3.74 0.08
N LEU A 108 4.54 4.04 -1.13
CA LEU A 108 5.17 3.10 -2.03
C LEU A 108 6.70 3.23 -1.90
N TYR A 109 7.36 2.20 -1.40
CA TYR A 109 8.82 2.16 -1.37
C TYR A 109 9.38 1.78 -2.73
N THR A 110 10.18 2.66 -3.33
CA THR A 110 10.77 2.48 -4.67
C THR A 110 12.28 2.30 -4.63
N GLY A 111 12.89 2.25 -3.44
CA GLY A 111 14.33 2.10 -3.26
C GLY A 111 14.86 0.75 -3.76
N GLU A 112 16.10 0.74 -4.22
CA GLU A 112 16.80 -0.47 -4.69
C GLU A 112 17.24 -1.39 -3.54
N THR A 113 17.31 -0.87 -2.31
CA THR A 113 17.72 -1.64 -1.13
C THR A 113 16.56 -2.45 -0.59
N PHE A 114 16.80 -3.73 -0.32
CA PHE A 114 15.82 -4.56 0.37
C PHE A 114 15.52 -4.00 1.77
N VAL A 115 14.25 -3.79 2.05
CA VAL A 115 13.77 -3.36 3.37
C VAL A 115 12.87 -4.44 3.97
N ASN A 116 12.99 -4.63 5.28
CA ASN A 116 12.08 -5.49 6.01
C ASN A 116 10.79 -4.71 6.33
N ILE A 117 9.78 -4.89 5.51
CA ILE A 117 8.49 -4.19 5.64
C ILE A 117 7.83 -4.45 7.00
N MET A 118 7.94 -5.67 7.56
CA MET A 118 7.36 -5.98 8.87
C MET A 118 8.09 -5.23 10.00
N GLN A 119 9.40 -5.12 9.93
CA GLN A 119 10.16 -4.32 10.90
C GLN A 119 9.73 -2.85 10.85
N ILE A 120 9.55 -2.28 9.67
CA ILE A 120 9.02 -0.92 9.49
C ILE A 120 7.63 -0.80 10.12
N LYS A 121 6.72 -1.72 9.84
CA LYS A 121 5.36 -1.72 10.39
C LYS A 121 5.36 -1.79 11.92
N HIS A 122 6.18 -2.65 12.53
CA HIS A 122 6.31 -2.71 13.99
C HIS A 122 6.83 -1.40 14.58
N TYR A 123 7.82 -0.78 13.91
CA TYR A 123 8.31 0.53 14.33
C TYR A 123 7.21 1.60 14.27
N LEU A 124 6.43 1.66 13.18
CA LEU A 124 5.32 2.59 13.00
C LEU A 124 4.21 2.37 14.04
N ALA A 125 3.84 1.11 14.31
CA ALA A 125 2.88 0.76 15.35
C ALA A 125 3.34 1.23 16.74
N GLY A 126 4.64 1.09 17.06
CA GLY A 126 5.26 1.62 18.28
C GLY A 126 5.23 3.15 18.39
N LYS A 127 4.99 3.86 17.28
CA LYS A 127 4.77 5.32 17.23
C LYS A 127 3.30 5.72 17.20
N ASN A 128 2.37 4.77 17.47
CA ASN A 128 0.92 4.94 17.39
C ASN A 128 0.42 5.30 15.97
N ILE A 129 1.16 4.91 14.93
CA ILE A 129 0.70 4.98 13.55
C ILE A 129 -0.03 3.67 13.24
N GLU A 130 -1.28 3.77 12.82
CA GLU A 130 -2.11 2.61 12.50
C GLU A 130 -1.58 1.89 11.26
N VAL A 131 -1.09 0.67 11.45
CA VAL A 131 -0.60 -0.20 10.38
C VAL A 131 -0.94 -1.66 10.70
N ASN A 132 -1.16 -2.46 9.65
CA ASN A 132 -1.37 -3.89 9.84
C ASN A 132 -0.03 -4.61 10.05
N THR A 133 0.22 -5.09 11.27
CA THR A 133 1.43 -5.82 11.65
C THR A 133 1.33 -7.32 11.41
N PHE A 134 0.15 -7.83 11.04
CA PHE A 134 -0.10 -9.27 10.79
C PHE A 134 0.34 -10.17 11.96
N GLU A 135 0.17 -9.69 13.19
CA GLU A 135 0.50 -10.48 14.37
C GLU A 135 -0.44 -11.67 14.52
N SER A 136 0.14 -12.80 14.95
CA SER A 136 -0.67 -13.98 15.25
C SER A 136 -1.57 -13.73 16.46
N ALA A 137 -2.84 -14.12 16.33
CA ALA A 137 -3.75 -14.18 17.46
C ALA A 137 -3.41 -15.33 18.45
N LEU A 138 -2.54 -16.27 18.06
CA LEU A 138 -2.17 -17.44 18.83
C LEU A 138 -0.65 -17.52 19.03
N ASP A 139 -0.23 -17.72 20.27
CA ASP A 139 1.16 -18.02 20.57
C ASP A 139 1.49 -19.46 20.15
N PHE A 140 2.67 -19.66 19.55
CA PHE A 140 3.14 -20.99 19.13
C PHE A 140 3.14 -22.00 20.30
N ASP A 141 3.44 -21.55 21.50
CA ASP A 141 3.53 -22.39 22.69
C ASP A 141 2.16 -22.91 23.17
N THR A 142 1.05 -22.41 22.60
CA THR A 142 -0.31 -22.91 22.84
C THR A 142 -0.69 -24.12 21.99
N PHE A 143 0.08 -24.42 20.93
CA PHE A 143 -0.20 -25.54 20.08
C PHE A 143 0.27 -26.86 20.67
N LYS A 144 -0.45 -27.95 20.34
CA LYS A 144 -0.02 -29.30 20.65
C LYS A 144 1.02 -29.75 19.62
N LEU A 145 2.27 -29.82 20.04
CA LEU A 145 3.39 -30.23 19.19
C LEU A 145 3.47 -31.76 19.06
N ASN A 146 4.00 -32.23 17.94
CA ASN A 146 4.38 -33.65 17.76
C ASN A 146 5.69 -33.96 18.53
N SER A 147 6.20 -35.19 18.42
CA SER A 147 7.44 -35.63 19.08
C SER A 147 8.68 -34.83 18.67
N ASP A 148 8.66 -34.19 17.52
CA ASP A 148 9.76 -33.41 16.95
C ASP A 148 9.63 -31.91 17.26
N GLY A 149 8.64 -31.52 18.04
CA GLY A 149 8.39 -30.10 18.39
C GLY A 149 7.76 -29.28 17.25
N LEU A 150 7.03 -29.95 16.34
CA LEU A 150 6.44 -29.34 15.15
C LEU A 150 4.92 -29.38 15.21
N ILE A 151 4.27 -28.42 14.50
CA ILE A 151 2.84 -28.43 14.21
C ILE A 151 2.59 -28.75 12.73
N PRO A 152 1.55 -29.52 12.38
CA PRO A 152 1.14 -29.67 10.99
C PRO A 152 0.50 -28.37 10.48
N CYS A 153 0.85 -28.00 9.25
CA CYS A 153 0.33 -26.84 8.58
C CYS A 153 -0.20 -27.21 7.19
N ILE A 154 -1.43 -26.82 6.90
CA ILE A 154 -2.04 -26.96 5.57
C ILE A 154 -1.96 -25.61 4.88
N VAL A 155 -1.31 -25.57 3.73
CA VAL A 155 -1.25 -24.39 2.87
C VAL A 155 -2.36 -24.47 1.85
N GLN A 156 -3.17 -23.43 1.76
CA GLN A 156 -4.38 -23.37 0.95
C GLN A 156 -4.41 -22.05 0.17
N ASP A 157 -4.82 -22.09 -1.08
CA ASP A 157 -5.08 -20.89 -1.85
C ASP A 157 -6.27 -20.13 -1.26
N TYR A 158 -6.10 -18.85 -0.95
CA TYR A 158 -7.13 -18.10 -0.23
C TYR A 158 -8.37 -17.75 -1.10
N LYS A 159 -8.22 -17.74 -2.45
CA LYS A 159 -9.31 -17.47 -3.38
C LYS A 159 -10.07 -18.73 -3.77
N THR A 160 -9.34 -19.76 -4.17
CA THR A 160 -9.92 -21.00 -4.68
C THR A 160 -10.22 -22.01 -3.58
N GLN A 161 -9.65 -21.84 -2.39
CA GLN A 161 -9.71 -22.78 -1.26
C GLN A 161 -9.06 -24.15 -1.58
N GLU A 162 -8.29 -24.23 -2.66
CA GLU A 162 -7.57 -25.44 -3.05
C GLU A 162 -6.41 -25.69 -2.10
N VAL A 163 -6.28 -26.92 -1.59
CA VAL A 163 -5.15 -27.31 -0.76
C VAL A 163 -3.92 -27.51 -1.64
N LEU A 164 -2.91 -26.69 -1.43
CA LEU A 164 -1.68 -26.69 -2.22
C LEU A 164 -0.65 -27.67 -1.68
N MET A 165 -0.51 -27.74 -0.34
CA MET A 165 0.43 -28.65 0.31
C MET A 165 0.15 -28.82 1.81
N MET A 166 0.74 -29.86 2.39
CA MET A 166 0.89 -30.01 3.84
C MET A 166 2.37 -29.95 4.21
N ALA A 167 2.69 -29.21 5.25
CA ALA A 167 4.05 -29.07 5.78
C ALA A 167 4.05 -29.17 7.31
N TYR A 168 5.22 -29.08 7.91
CA TYR A 168 5.38 -28.99 9.35
C TYR A 168 6.14 -27.69 9.69
N MET A 169 5.71 -26.99 10.73
CA MET A 169 6.29 -25.74 11.17
C MET A 169 6.86 -25.86 12.57
N ASN A 170 8.03 -25.29 12.78
CA ASN A 170 8.57 -24.98 14.11
C ASN A 170 8.25 -23.52 14.49
N LYS A 171 8.63 -23.10 15.70
CA LYS A 171 8.38 -21.75 16.21
C LYS A 171 8.95 -20.65 15.28
N GLU A 172 10.13 -20.88 14.72
CA GLU A 172 10.78 -19.92 13.82
C GLU A 172 10.03 -19.76 12.49
N SER A 173 9.67 -20.89 11.85
CA SER A 173 8.92 -20.87 10.59
C SER A 173 7.50 -20.30 10.79
N TYR A 174 6.86 -20.59 11.93
CA TYR A 174 5.58 -20.00 12.30
C TYR A 174 5.67 -18.47 12.38
N ALA A 175 6.65 -17.94 13.12
CA ALA A 175 6.84 -16.50 13.25
C ALA A 175 7.21 -15.78 11.95
N LYS A 176 7.87 -16.49 11.00
CA LYS A 176 8.21 -15.93 9.69
C LYS A 176 7.07 -15.99 8.66
N THR A 177 6.05 -16.79 8.92
CA THR A 177 4.90 -16.96 8.00
C THR A 177 3.80 -15.95 8.27
N LEU A 178 3.79 -15.37 9.46
CA LEU A 178 2.87 -14.33 9.90
C LEU A 178 3.41 -12.95 9.55
#